data_6c54562ff166ff0125aceffb1983c4bc
#
_entry.id   6c54562ff166ff0125aceffb1983c4bc
#
_cell.length_a   1.000
_cell.length_b   1.000
_cell.length_c   1.000
_cell.angle_alpha   90.00
_cell.angle_beta   90.00
_cell.angle_gamma   90.00
#
_symmetry.space_group_name_H-M   'P 1'
#
loop_
_entity.id
_entity.type
_entity.pdbx_description
1 polymer ?
#
loop_
_entity_poly.entity_id
_entity_poly.type
_entity_poly.pdbx_seq_one_letter_code
_entity_poly.pdbx_strand_id
1 'polypeptide(L)'
;MRKDFAEEKLNPLQKSLFEDRPSEFLFNIENDLWETRNLAAELEFKGILDKMRDLLKEEILKSRDVMFLPEYEIGLLSNTTTANEFRPKQNQYPLEEIYKAASLAGFRGNDVTSKQIELLSNSNKIIRYWANLGLRSQSLDDLKIVSKEIAKAMNDDYPPVAVTASAILFELSGSKTAEENLKKLCADENLQVSLMAINYLLYSKNKETFVETIRTVHQMPDRDYNVKAACMDFLGSLGLVPNNPEYRE
;
A
#
# COMPACT_ATOMS: atom_id res chain seq x y z
N MET A 1 -19.72 -13.33 -5.48
CA MET A 1 -18.31 -13.62 -5.82
C MET A 1 -17.46 -14.12 -4.64
N ARG A 2 -17.30 -13.40 -3.48
CA ARG A 2 -16.47 -13.91 -2.36
C ARG A 2 -16.98 -15.26 -1.81
N LYS A 3 -18.31 -15.42 -1.66
CA LYS A 3 -18.91 -16.68 -1.28
C LYS A 3 -18.64 -17.78 -2.31
N ASP A 4 -18.80 -17.46 -3.60
CA ASP A 4 -18.59 -18.42 -4.69
C ASP A 4 -17.11 -18.81 -4.83
N PHE A 5 -16.18 -17.87 -4.50
CA PHE A 5 -14.76 -18.16 -4.41
C PHE A 5 -14.47 -19.18 -3.30
N ALA A 6 -15.01 -18.96 -2.09
CA ALA A 6 -14.86 -19.88 -0.96
C ALA A 6 -15.51 -21.26 -1.21
N GLU A 7 -16.54 -21.31 -2.03
CA GLU A 7 -17.26 -22.54 -2.45
C GLU A 7 -16.69 -23.16 -3.74
N GLU A 8 -15.55 -22.65 -4.25
CA GLU A 8 -14.85 -23.10 -5.48
C GLU A 8 -15.73 -23.11 -6.75
N LYS A 9 -16.72 -22.24 -6.83
CA LYS A 9 -17.69 -22.15 -7.94
C LYS A 9 -17.26 -21.24 -9.07
N LEU A 10 -16.15 -20.48 -8.89
CA LEU A 10 -15.69 -19.54 -9.90
C LEU A 10 -14.87 -20.23 -10.97
N ASN A 11 -15.00 -19.75 -12.22
CA ASN A 11 -14.10 -20.15 -13.30
C ASN A 11 -12.68 -19.55 -13.10
N PRO A 12 -11.65 -20.02 -13.86
CA PRO A 12 -10.27 -19.53 -13.66
C PRO A 12 -10.12 -18.01 -13.78
N LEU A 13 -10.78 -17.37 -14.74
CA LEU A 13 -10.73 -15.91 -14.91
C LEU A 13 -11.36 -15.17 -13.72
N GLN A 14 -12.46 -15.67 -13.20
CA GLN A 14 -13.09 -15.09 -11.99
C GLN A 14 -12.23 -15.33 -10.74
N LYS A 15 -11.54 -16.48 -10.63
CA LYS A 15 -10.62 -16.78 -9.52
C LYS A 15 -9.44 -15.82 -9.51
N SER A 16 -8.90 -15.44 -10.67
CA SER A 16 -7.75 -14.53 -10.76
C SER A 16 -7.98 -13.16 -10.10
N LEU A 17 -9.25 -12.76 -9.91
CA LEU A 17 -9.60 -11.54 -9.18
C LEU A 17 -9.29 -11.62 -7.66
N PHE A 18 -9.13 -12.85 -7.14
CA PHE A 18 -8.83 -13.11 -5.72
C PHE A 18 -7.40 -13.59 -5.49
N GLU A 19 -6.65 -13.82 -6.57
CA GLU A 19 -5.25 -14.22 -6.54
C GLU A 19 -4.32 -13.00 -6.44
N ASP A 20 -3.07 -13.27 -6.09
CA ASP A 20 -2.03 -12.26 -6.06
C ASP A 20 -1.83 -11.66 -7.46
N ARG A 21 -1.94 -10.34 -7.57
CA ARG A 21 -1.72 -9.65 -8.84
C ARG A 21 -0.26 -9.68 -9.22
N PRO A 22 0.06 -9.96 -10.50
CA PRO A 22 1.41 -9.75 -11.00
C PRO A 22 1.74 -8.25 -11.00
N SER A 23 3.04 -7.93 -11.00
CA SER A 23 3.53 -6.54 -11.04
C SER A 23 3.19 -5.82 -12.34
N GLU A 24 2.98 -6.57 -13.41
CA GLU A 24 2.77 -6.03 -14.76
C GLU A 24 1.75 -6.86 -15.53
N PHE A 25 1.03 -6.17 -16.40
CA PHE A 25 0.12 -6.77 -17.37
C PHE A 25 0.48 -6.29 -18.77
N LEU A 26 0.46 -7.21 -19.73
CA LEU A 26 0.59 -6.93 -21.16
C LEU A 26 -0.51 -7.69 -21.91
N PHE A 27 -1.30 -6.99 -22.68
CA PHE A 27 -2.39 -7.58 -23.44
C PHE A 27 -2.29 -7.25 -24.93
N ASN A 28 -2.68 -8.20 -25.79
CA ASN A 28 -2.88 -7.94 -27.20
C ASN A 28 -4.37 -7.69 -27.46
N ILE A 29 -4.78 -6.42 -27.41
CA ILE A 29 -6.18 -5.98 -27.51
C ILE A 29 -6.83 -6.28 -28.86
N GLU A 30 -6.06 -6.55 -29.93
CA GLU A 30 -6.59 -6.95 -31.23
C GLU A 30 -7.17 -8.38 -31.19
N ASN A 31 -6.55 -9.26 -30.40
CA ASN A 31 -6.93 -10.67 -30.30
C ASN A 31 -7.56 -11.03 -28.94
N ASP A 32 -7.47 -10.16 -27.95
CA ASP A 32 -7.99 -10.33 -26.59
C ASP A 32 -8.63 -9.03 -26.09
N LEU A 33 -9.78 -8.70 -26.64
CA LEU A 33 -10.53 -7.47 -26.32
C LEU A 33 -10.87 -7.35 -24.81
N TRP A 34 -10.96 -8.49 -24.10
CA TRP A 34 -11.34 -8.53 -22.69
C TRP A 34 -10.14 -8.61 -21.73
N GLU A 35 -8.92 -8.50 -22.26
CA GLU A 35 -7.70 -8.50 -21.45
C GLU A 35 -7.62 -9.70 -20.49
N THR A 36 -7.92 -10.89 -21.02
CA THR A 36 -8.03 -12.11 -20.22
C THR A 36 -6.73 -12.89 -20.13
N ARG A 37 -5.78 -12.67 -21.05
CA ARG A 37 -4.49 -13.36 -21.13
C ARG A 37 -3.34 -12.37 -20.94
N ASN A 38 -2.74 -12.39 -19.76
CA ASN A 38 -1.55 -11.57 -19.51
C ASN A 38 -0.32 -12.18 -20.19
N LEU A 39 0.29 -11.46 -21.13
CA LEU A 39 1.47 -11.83 -21.90
C LEU A 39 2.80 -11.37 -21.27
N ALA A 40 2.77 -10.68 -20.13
CA ALA A 40 3.95 -10.07 -19.53
C ALA A 40 5.06 -11.09 -19.16
N ALA A 41 4.70 -12.35 -18.90
CA ALA A 41 5.65 -13.41 -18.58
C ALA A 41 6.15 -14.20 -19.80
N GLU A 42 5.59 -13.97 -21.00
CA GLU A 42 5.91 -14.71 -22.19
C GLU A 42 7.16 -14.17 -22.89
N LEU A 43 8.15 -15.01 -23.12
CA LEU A 43 9.46 -14.62 -23.65
C LEU A 43 9.38 -13.93 -25.04
N GLU A 44 8.44 -14.34 -25.88
CA GLU A 44 8.27 -13.74 -27.22
C GLU A 44 7.83 -12.26 -27.15
N PHE A 45 7.14 -11.83 -26.07
CA PHE A 45 6.70 -10.46 -25.87
C PHE A 45 7.66 -9.61 -25.03
N LYS A 46 8.77 -10.20 -24.55
CA LYS A 46 9.74 -9.51 -23.71
C LYS A 46 10.24 -8.19 -24.33
N GLY A 47 10.55 -8.18 -25.62
CA GLY A 47 11.03 -6.97 -26.29
C GLY A 47 9.99 -5.85 -26.34
N ILE A 48 8.70 -6.20 -26.47
CA ILE A 48 7.59 -5.24 -26.42
C ILE A 48 7.42 -4.70 -25.01
N LEU A 49 7.43 -5.59 -24.01
CA LEU A 49 7.31 -5.22 -22.60
C LEU A 49 8.43 -4.28 -22.16
N ASP A 50 9.69 -4.60 -22.50
CA ASP A 50 10.85 -3.77 -22.17
C ASP A 50 10.73 -2.38 -22.81
N LYS A 51 10.33 -2.31 -24.10
CA LYS A 51 10.10 -1.03 -24.77
C LYS A 51 8.99 -0.20 -24.09
N MET A 52 7.91 -0.82 -23.67
CA MET A 52 6.81 -0.12 -22.97
C MET A 52 7.23 0.38 -21.61
N ARG A 53 8.05 -0.38 -20.87
CA ARG A 53 8.66 0.05 -19.60
C ARG A 53 9.53 1.28 -19.76
N ASP A 54 10.39 1.28 -20.81
CA ASP A 54 11.28 2.39 -21.10
C ASP A 54 10.51 3.66 -21.47
N LEU A 55 9.50 3.55 -22.33
CA LEU A 55 8.62 4.67 -22.69
C LEU A 55 7.86 5.22 -21.47
N LEU A 56 7.30 4.34 -20.62
CA LEU A 56 6.61 4.77 -19.41
C LEU A 56 7.56 5.50 -18.47
N LYS A 57 8.77 4.97 -18.25
CA LYS A 57 9.79 5.60 -17.43
C LYS A 57 10.18 6.98 -17.99
N GLU A 58 10.41 7.08 -19.29
CA GLU A 58 10.74 8.34 -19.94
C GLU A 58 9.66 9.40 -19.72
N GLU A 59 8.39 9.06 -19.92
CA GLU A 59 7.27 9.99 -19.73
C GLU A 59 7.08 10.39 -18.26
N ILE A 60 7.24 9.45 -17.32
CA ILE A 60 7.21 9.74 -15.87
C ILE A 60 8.30 10.75 -15.50
N LEU A 61 9.55 10.51 -15.94
CA LEU A 61 10.66 11.39 -15.60
C LEU A 61 10.56 12.76 -16.29
N LYS A 62 10.11 12.79 -17.53
CA LYS A 62 9.91 14.02 -18.33
C LYS A 62 8.79 14.89 -17.76
N SER A 63 7.66 14.30 -17.42
CA SER A 63 6.53 15.02 -16.81
C SER A 63 6.80 15.39 -15.35
N ARG A 64 7.82 14.79 -14.72
CA ARG A 64 8.11 14.88 -13.27
C ARG A 64 6.87 14.55 -12.45
N ASP A 65 6.31 13.37 -12.71
CA ASP A 65 5.08 12.91 -12.11
C ASP A 65 5.19 12.92 -10.57
N VAL A 66 4.22 13.56 -9.91
CA VAL A 66 4.17 13.67 -8.44
C VAL A 66 3.35 12.56 -7.79
N MET A 67 2.76 11.65 -8.55
CA MET A 67 1.95 10.55 -8.04
C MET A 67 2.77 9.47 -7.31
N PHE A 68 4.10 9.59 -7.30
CA PHE A 68 4.98 8.79 -6.44
C PHE A 68 5.08 9.32 -5.01
N LEU A 69 4.49 10.47 -4.72
CA LEU A 69 4.34 10.96 -3.34
C LEU A 69 3.20 10.20 -2.64
N PRO A 70 3.37 9.75 -1.40
CA PRO A 70 2.26 9.27 -0.58
C PRO A 70 1.20 10.36 -0.39
N GLU A 71 -0.06 9.99 -0.25
CA GLU A 71 -1.15 10.94 0.02
C GLU A 71 -0.88 11.81 1.25
N TYR A 72 -0.24 11.26 2.27
CA TYR A 72 0.25 12.01 3.43
C TYR A 72 1.12 13.21 3.02
N GLU A 73 2.08 12.99 2.13
CA GLU A 73 2.99 14.04 1.66
C GLU A 73 2.27 15.04 0.76
N ILE A 74 1.39 14.56 -0.12
CA ILE A 74 0.55 15.43 -0.97
C ILE A 74 -0.33 16.33 -0.09
N GLY A 75 -0.93 15.78 0.96
CA GLY A 75 -1.75 16.53 1.91
C GLY A 75 -0.97 17.63 2.62
N LEU A 76 0.27 17.37 3.05
CA LEU A 76 1.13 18.38 3.66
C LEU A 76 1.56 19.48 2.67
N LEU A 77 1.96 19.08 1.46
CA LEU A 77 2.43 20.00 0.42
C LEU A 77 1.31 20.91 -0.10
N SER A 78 0.09 20.40 -0.23
CA SER A 78 -1.05 21.15 -0.75
C SER A 78 -1.41 22.40 0.08
N ASN A 79 -0.99 22.44 1.34
CA ASN A 79 -1.17 23.60 2.21
C ASN A 79 -0.19 24.75 1.90
N THR A 80 0.90 24.49 1.17
CA THR A 80 2.00 25.46 1.00
C THR A 80 2.42 25.66 -0.44
N THR A 81 2.14 24.74 -1.34
CA THR A 81 2.57 24.77 -2.73
C THR A 81 1.64 23.98 -3.64
N THR A 82 1.73 24.20 -4.94
CA THR A 82 1.06 23.38 -5.94
C THR A 82 1.99 22.26 -6.44
N ALA A 83 1.40 21.20 -6.98
CA ALA A 83 2.18 20.12 -7.61
C ALA A 83 3.09 20.65 -8.74
N ASN A 84 2.61 21.64 -9.49
CA ASN A 84 3.38 22.26 -10.58
C ASN A 84 4.60 23.05 -10.09
N GLU A 85 4.52 23.72 -8.95
CA GLU A 85 5.63 24.44 -8.31
C GLU A 85 6.59 23.52 -7.57
N PHE A 86 6.08 22.39 -7.05
CA PHE A 86 6.87 21.44 -6.30
C PHE A 86 7.71 20.52 -7.20
N ARG A 87 7.12 19.94 -8.24
CA ARG A 87 7.74 18.91 -9.08
C ARG A 87 9.12 19.25 -9.68
N PRO A 88 9.48 20.53 -9.99
CA PRO A 88 10.82 20.85 -10.49
C PRO A 88 11.91 20.89 -9.41
N LYS A 89 11.56 20.82 -8.11
CA LYS A 89 12.50 20.94 -6.98
C LYS A 89 13.29 19.63 -6.78
N GLN A 90 14.34 19.42 -7.61
CA GLN A 90 15.12 18.18 -7.67
C GLN A 90 15.63 17.72 -6.28
N ASN A 91 16.09 18.63 -5.43
CA ASN A 91 16.63 18.27 -4.11
C ASN A 91 15.55 17.79 -3.12
N GLN A 92 14.28 18.17 -3.34
CA GLN A 92 13.15 17.74 -2.51
C GLN A 92 12.44 16.52 -3.11
N TYR A 93 12.51 16.37 -4.43
CA TYR A 93 11.86 15.32 -5.18
C TYR A 93 12.81 14.67 -6.21
N PRO A 94 13.76 13.82 -5.78
CA PRO A 94 14.65 13.08 -6.64
C PRO A 94 13.90 11.94 -7.33
N LEU A 95 13.09 12.28 -8.33
CA LEU A 95 12.09 11.38 -8.93
C LEU A 95 12.70 10.10 -9.49
N GLU A 96 13.89 10.15 -10.10
CA GLU A 96 14.51 8.94 -10.65
C GLU A 96 14.83 7.90 -9.57
N GLU A 97 15.32 8.34 -8.41
CA GLU A 97 15.62 7.44 -7.28
C GLU A 97 14.33 6.92 -6.64
N ILE A 98 13.34 7.79 -6.49
CA ILE A 98 12.00 7.40 -6.00
C ILE A 98 11.37 6.38 -6.94
N TYR A 99 11.41 6.61 -8.27
CA TYR A 99 10.89 5.69 -9.27
C TYR A 99 11.57 4.31 -9.19
N LYS A 100 12.91 4.27 -9.02
CA LYS A 100 13.63 2.99 -8.83
C LYS A 100 13.13 2.22 -7.60
N ALA A 101 12.90 2.90 -6.48
CA ALA A 101 12.37 2.28 -5.28
C ALA A 101 10.91 1.80 -5.47
N ALA A 102 10.07 2.64 -6.08
CA ALA A 102 8.69 2.31 -6.38
C ALA A 102 8.55 1.13 -7.34
N SER A 103 9.43 1.05 -8.35
CA SER A 103 9.45 -0.07 -9.30
C SER A 103 9.73 -1.42 -8.64
N LEU A 104 10.42 -1.45 -7.49
CA LEU A 104 10.64 -2.69 -6.73
C LEU A 104 9.41 -3.13 -5.94
N ALA A 105 8.48 -2.23 -5.65
CA ALA A 105 7.35 -2.52 -4.76
C ALA A 105 6.37 -3.57 -5.31
N GLY A 106 6.32 -3.73 -6.63
CA GLY A 106 5.47 -4.74 -7.29
C GLY A 106 6.12 -6.12 -7.43
N PHE A 107 7.44 -6.24 -7.21
CA PHE A 107 8.17 -7.48 -7.38
C PHE A 107 8.38 -8.22 -6.05
N ARG A 108 8.59 -9.54 -6.14
CA ARG A 108 8.72 -10.45 -4.99
C ARG A 108 9.99 -11.28 -5.07
N GLY A 109 10.38 -11.84 -3.93
CA GLY A 109 11.50 -12.77 -3.78
C GLY A 109 12.68 -12.19 -3.00
N ASN A 110 13.60 -13.08 -2.60
CA ASN A 110 14.70 -12.77 -1.67
C ASN A 110 15.59 -11.60 -2.13
N ASP A 111 15.94 -11.55 -3.42
CA ASP A 111 16.79 -10.49 -3.97
C ASP A 111 16.09 -9.12 -3.92
N VAL A 112 14.77 -9.10 -4.14
CA VAL A 112 13.96 -7.89 -4.05
C VAL A 112 13.82 -7.47 -2.61
N THR A 113 13.51 -8.42 -1.70
CA THR A 113 13.41 -8.19 -0.26
C THR A 113 14.70 -7.58 0.29
N SER A 114 15.86 -8.11 -0.09
CA SER A 114 17.16 -7.59 0.33
C SER A 114 17.37 -6.13 -0.08
N LYS A 115 17.04 -5.79 -1.33
CA LYS A 115 17.13 -4.40 -1.83
C LYS A 115 16.15 -3.48 -1.11
N GLN A 116 14.93 -3.94 -0.85
CA GLN A 116 13.94 -3.16 -0.09
C GLN A 116 14.42 -2.87 1.34
N ILE A 117 15.05 -3.85 2.00
CA ILE A 117 15.65 -3.66 3.34
C ILE A 117 16.78 -2.61 3.32
N GLU A 118 17.67 -2.65 2.34
CA GLU A 118 18.72 -1.63 2.19
C GLU A 118 18.11 -0.22 2.08
N LEU A 119 17.05 -0.08 1.28
CA LEU A 119 16.35 1.19 1.06
C LEU A 119 15.63 1.72 2.30
N LEU A 120 15.31 0.90 3.31
CA LEU A 120 14.74 1.38 4.58
C LEU A 120 15.67 2.32 5.34
N SER A 121 16.98 2.29 5.06
CA SER A 121 17.97 3.20 5.66
C SER A 121 18.26 4.43 4.80
N ASN A 122 17.52 4.66 3.72
CA ASN A 122 17.72 5.79 2.84
C ASN A 122 17.35 7.11 3.54
N SER A 123 18.12 8.18 3.29
CA SER A 123 17.85 9.51 3.84
C SER A 123 16.53 10.11 3.34
N ASN A 124 16.10 9.74 2.12
CA ASN A 124 14.84 10.21 1.55
C ASN A 124 13.66 9.37 2.07
N LYS A 125 12.75 10.03 2.79
CA LYS A 125 11.56 9.40 3.39
C LYS A 125 10.62 8.73 2.38
N ILE A 126 10.53 9.25 1.14
CA ILE A 126 9.67 8.67 0.10
C ILE A 126 10.26 7.37 -0.42
N ILE A 127 11.58 7.27 -0.52
CA ILE A 127 12.28 6.02 -0.87
C ILE A 127 12.05 4.98 0.22
N ARG A 128 12.17 5.33 1.52
CA ARG A 128 11.86 4.43 2.63
C ARG A 128 10.40 3.96 2.61
N TYR A 129 9.47 4.86 2.27
CA TYR A 129 8.06 4.51 2.12
C TYR A 129 7.84 3.44 1.04
N TRP A 130 8.38 3.65 -0.17
CA TRP A 130 8.21 2.68 -1.26
C TRP A 130 8.89 1.35 -0.97
N ALA A 131 10.05 1.36 -0.32
CA ALA A 131 10.72 0.16 0.15
C ALA A 131 9.83 -0.64 1.12
N ASN A 132 9.27 0.03 2.12
CA ASN A 132 8.43 -0.58 3.14
C ASN A 132 7.09 -1.07 2.56
N LEU A 133 6.51 -0.31 1.64
CA LEU A 133 5.30 -0.72 0.91
C LEU A 133 5.57 -1.99 0.07
N GLY A 134 6.74 -2.08 -0.55
CA GLY A 134 7.18 -3.28 -1.28
C GLY A 134 7.36 -4.50 -0.39
N LEU A 135 7.91 -4.33 0.82
CA LEU A 135 8.01 -5.40 1.81
C LEU A 135 6.64 -6.01 2.14
N ARG A 136 5.60 -5.20 2.20
CA ARG A 136 4.24 -5.70 2.46
C ARG A 136 3.73 -6.71 1.42
N SER A 137 4.31 -6.73 0.23
CA SER A 137 3.98 -7.67 -0.85
C SER A 137 4.79 -8.96 -0.81
N GLN A 138 5.79 -9.07 0.07
CA GLN A 138 6.65 -10.25 0.17
C GLN A 138 5.98 -11.40 0.90
N SER A 139 6.52 -12.62 0.74
CA SER A 139 6.04 -13.80 1.45
C SER A 139 6.26 -13.67 2.96
N LEU A 140 5.41 -14.32 3.75
CA LEU A 140 5.59 -14.35 5.21
C LEU A 140 6.94 -14.95 5.62
N ASP A 141 7.49 -15.88 4.85
CA ASP A 141 8.78 -16.51 5.16
C ASP A 141 9.94 -15.54 4.89
N ASP A 142 9.91 -14.79 3.79
CA ASP A 142 10.88 -13.71 3.53
C ASP A 142 10.83 -12.64 4.63
N LEU A 143 9.62 -12.23 5.03
CA LEU A 143 9.42 -11.21 6.06
C LEU A 143 9.91 -11.66 7.45
N LYS A 144 9.80 -12.96 7.79
CA LYS A 144 10.35 -13.50 9.05
C LYS A 144 11.86 -13.29 9.14
N ILE A 145 12.57 -13.50 8.04
CA ILE A 145 14.03 -13.36 7.97
C ILE A 145 14.46 -11.93 8.30
N VAL A 146 13.72 -10.94 7.80
CA VAL A 146 14.04 -9.50 7.91
C VAL A 146 13.21 -8.76 8.96
N SER A 147 12.57 -9.49 9.85
CA SER A 147 11.63 -8.93 10.85
C SER A 147 12.26 -7.91 11.79
N LYS A 148 13.57 -8.03 12.08
CA LYS A 148 14.31 -7.09 12.94
C LYS A 148 14.49 -5.73 12.27
N GLU A 149 14.72 -5.70 10.98
CA GLU A 149 14.85 -4.47 10.19
C GLU A 149 13.50 -3.77 10.07
N ILE A 150 12.44 -4.53 9.84
CA ILE A 150 11.07 -4.01 9.83
C ILE A 150 10.70 -3.43 11.22
N ALA A 151 11.13 -4.08 12.31
CA ALA A 151 10.90 -3.58 13.67
C ALA A 151 11.57 -2.22 13.94
N LYS A 152 12.72 -1.94 13.32
CA LYS A 152 13.34 -0.60 13.36
C LYS A 152 12.50 0.42 12.61
N ALA A 153 12.01 0.07 11.42
CA ALA A 153 11.17 0.94 10.60
C ALA A 153 9.81 1.29 11.25
N MET A 154 9.35 0.51 12.23
CA MET A 154 8.18 0.84 13.03
C MET A 154 8.34 2.13 13.84
N ASN A 155 9.58 2.55 14.11
CA ASN A 155 9.92 3.79 14.81
C ASN A 155 10.45 4.88 13.86
N ASP A 156 10.19 4.77 12.56
CA ASP A 156 10.57 5.78 11.57
C ASP A 156 9.89 7.12 11.88
N ASP A 157 10.62 8.22 11.68
CA ASP A 157 10.13 9.57 11.85
C ASP A 157 9.09 9.99 10.80
N TYR A 158 8.97 9.22 9.72
CA TYR A 158 7.98 9.42 8.68
C TYR A 158 6.76 8.49 8.91
N PRO A 159 5.61 9.03 9.34
CA PRO A 159 4.46 8.24 9.75
C PRO A 159 4.01 7.15 8.76
N PRO A 160 3.98 7.37 7.42
CA PRO A 160 3.62 6.31 6.46
C PRO A 160 4.52 5.08 6.51
N VAL A 161 5.81 5.25 6.85
CA VAL A 161 6.73 4.12 7.06
C VAL A 161 6.39 3.39 8.35
N ALA A 162 6.19 4.13 9.45
CA ALA A 162 5.85 3.56 10.75
C ALA A 162 4.53 2.75 10.71
N VAL A 163 3.49 3.29 10.04
CA VAL A 163 2.20 2.59 9.84
C VAL A 163 2.41 1.28 9.11
N THR A 164 3.11 1.31 7.97
CA THR A 164 3.29 0.13 7.13
C THR A 164 4.11 -0.96 7.84
N ALA A 165 5.21 -0.57 8.51
CA ALA A 165 6.04 -1.50 9.28
C ALA A 165 5.27 -2.14 10.44
N SER A 166 4.46 -1.35 11.15
CA SER A 166 3.61 -1.85 12.23
C SER A 166 2.58 -2.86 11.71
N ALA A 167 1.97 -2.57 10.56
CA ALA A 167 1.00 -3.49 9.95
C ALA A 167 1.66 -4.82 9.54
N ILE A 168 2.85 -4.78 8.93
CA ILE A 168 3.61 -5.99 8.57
C ILE A 168 3.91 -6.84 9.82
N LEU A 169 4.45 -6.22 10.88
CA LEU A 169 4.83 -6.96 12.09
C LEU A 169 3.63 -7.52 12.85
N PHE A 170 2.52 -6.80 12.84
CA PHE A 170 1.29 -7.31 13.44
C PHE A 170 0.78 -8.54 12.69
N GLU A 171 0.72 -8.49 11.36
CA GLU A 171 0.32 -9.64 10.53
C GLU A 171 1.28 -10.82 10.64
N LEU A 172 2.59 -10.55 10.72
CA LEU A 172 3.64 -11.57 10.75
C LEU A 172 3.65 -12.37 12.04
N SER A 173 3.43 -11.73 13.19
CA SER A 173 3.69 -12.32 14.50
C SER A 173 2.70 -11.96 15.61
N GLY A 174 1.68 -11.14 15.34
CA GLY A 174 0.81 -10.61 16.37
C GLY A 174 1.55 -9.76 17.42
N SER A 175 2.62 -9.08 17.00
CA SER A 175 3.47 -8.26 17.90
C SER A 175 2.64 -7.28 18.72
N LYS A 176 2.73 -7.37 20.05
CA LYS A 176 2.02 -6.44 20.97
C LYS A 176 2.47 -5.00 20.79
N THR A 177 3.76 -4.77 20.55
CA THR A 177 4.29 -3.43 20.30
C THR A 177 3.73 -2.86 19.00
N ALA A 178 3.62 -3.68 17.93
CA ALA A 178 3.01 -3.26 16.67
C ALA A 178 1.49 -3.00 16.84
N GLU A 179 0.79 -3.82 17.62
CA GLU A 179 -0.62 -3.60 17.95
C GLU A 179 -0.83 -2.25 18.67
N GLU A 180 -0.04 -1.97 19.70
CA GLU A 180 -0.10 -0.70 20.45
C GLU A 180 0.20 0.50 19.56
N ASN A 181 1.20 0.37 18.68
CA ASN A 181 1.56 1.42 17.74
C ASN A 181 0.42 1.67 16.73
N LEU A 182 -0.15 0.63 16.15
CA LEU A 182 -1.30 0.74 15.26
C LEU A 182 -2.52 1.38 15.92
N LYS A 183 -2.79 1.06 17.21
CA LYS A 183 -3.86 1.71 17.97
C LYS A 183 -3.66 3.22 18.08
N LYS A 184 -2.42 3.65 18.32
CA LYS A 184 -2.07 5.10 18.34
C LYS A 184 -2.24 5.72 16.96
N LEU A 185 -1.74 5.07 15.92
CA LEU A 185 -1.80 5.56 14.53
C LEU A 185 -3.24 5.62 13.99
N CYS A 186 -4.13 4.72 14.40
CA CYS A 186 -5.57 4.85 14.09
C CYS A 186 -6.20 6.11 14.68
N ALA A 187 -5.71 6.56 15.83
CA ALA A 187 -6.19 7.75 16.53
C ALA A 187 -5.40 9.02 16.19
N ASP A 188 -4.44 8.94 15.25
CA ASP A 188 -3.61 10.08 14.85
C ASP A 188 -4.46 11.25 14.35
N GLU A 189 -4.07 12.48 14.67
CA GLU A 189 -4.78 13.70 14.25
C GLU A 189 -4.68 13.90 12.74
N ASN A 190 -3.59 13.44 12.12
CA ASN A 190 -3.43 13.52 10.67
C ASN A 190 -4.36 12.51 9.98
N LEU A 191 -5.23 13.04 9.14
CA LEU A 191 -6.22 12.29 8.35
C LEU A 191 -5.59 11.10 7.62
N GLN A 192 -4.50 11.32 6.90
CA GLN A 192 -3.90 10.30 6.04
C GLN A 192 -3.24 9.19 6.86
N VAL A 193 -2.62 9.52 8.00
CA VAL A 193 -2.04 8.52 8.91
C VAL A 193 -3.13 7.62 9.48
N SER A 194 -4.20 8.22 9.99
CA SER A 194 -5.33 7.50 10.56
C SER A 194 -6.01 6.59 9.53
N LEU A 195 -6.32 7.13 8.34
CA LEU A 195 -6.91 6.35 7.24
C LEU A 195 -6.03 5.17 6.83
N MET A 196 -4.73 5.40 6.68
CA MET A 196 -3.77 4.36 6.29
C MET A 196 -3.74 3.23 7.31
N ALA A 197 -3.70 3.55 8.61
CA ALA A 197 -3.71 2.57 9.69
C ALA A 197 -5.02 1.75 9.69
N ILE A 198 -6.18 2.40 9.66
CA ILE A 198 -7.49 1.73 9.66
C ILE A 198 -7.66 0.86 8.41
N ASN A 199 -7.27 1.34 7.22
CA ASN A 199 -7.38 0.59 5.97
C ASN A 199 -6.49 -0.65 5.96
N TYR A 200 -5.29 -0.61 6.57
CA TYR A 200 -4.46 -1.81 6.71
C TYR A 200 -5.11 -2.84 7.63
N LEU A 201 -5.73 -2.40 8.72
CA LEU A 201 -6.43 -3.27 9.65
C LEU A 201 -7.69 -3.90 9.06
N LEU A 202 -8.34 -3.24 8.12
CA LEU A 202 -9.56 -3.76 7.46
C LEU A 202 -9.33 -5.17 6.87
N TYR A 203 -8.13 -5.46 6.40
CA TYR A 203 -7.74 -6.73 5.78
C TYR A 203 -6.94 -7.64 6.70
N SER A 204 -6.68 -7.23 7.95
CA SER A 204 -5.96 -8.03 8.93
C SER A 204 -6.76 -9.25 9.39
N LYS A 205 -6.07 -10.38 9.64
CA LYS A 205 -6.70 -11.63 10.11
C LYS A 205 -7.14 -11.55 11.57
N ASN A 206 -6.42 -10.77 12.39
CA ASN A 206 -6.66 -10.66 13.85
C ASN A 206 -7.17 -9.27 14.23
N LYS A 207 -8.03 -8.69 13.40
CA LYS A 207 -8.47 -7.31 13.55
C LYS A 207 -9.42 -7.04 14.72
N GLU A 208 -10.02 -8.08 15.30
CA GLU A 208 -10.96 -7.96 16.41
C GLU A 208 -10.37 -7.21 17.62
N THR A 209 -9.05 -7.33 17.83
CA THR A 209 -8.34 -6.62 18.92
C THR A 209 -8.38 -5.09 18.79
N PHE A 210 -8.76 -4.55 17.62
CA PHE A 210 -8.85 -3.11 17.37
C PHE A 210 -10.27 -2.54 17.48
N VAL A 211 -11.29 -3.37 17.73
CA VAL A 211 -12.70 -2.95 17.73
C VAL A 211 -12.95 -1.75 18.66
N GLU A 212 -12.46 -1.80 19.89
CA GLU A 212 -12.65 -0.71 20.84
C GLU A 212 -11.90 0.56 20.43
N THR A 213 -10.69 0.41 19.88
CA THR A 213 -9.94 1.54 19.33
C THR A 213 -10.71 2.20 18.18
N ILE A 214 -11.21 1.42 17.24
CA ILE A 214 -11.96 1.93 16.08
C ILE A 214 -13.27 2.60 16.52
N ARG A 215 -14.00 2.05 17.50
CA ARG A 215 -15.18 2.69 18.09
C ARG A 215 -14.84 4.04 18.72
N THR A 216 -13.75 4.09 19.48
CA THR A 216 -13.28 5.34 20.09
C THR A 216 -12.95 6.39 19.04
N VAL A 217 -12.20 6.01 18.00
CA VAL A 217 -11.83 6.90 16.89
C VAL A 217 -13.07 7.41 16.16
N HIS A 218 -14.04 6.55 15.90
CA HIS A 218 -15.31 6.94 15.27
C HIS A 218 -16.09 7.98 16.08
N GLN A 219 -16.07 7.86 17.43
CA GLN A 219 -16.81 8.73 18.35
C GLN A 219 -16.08 10.04 18.67
N MET A 220 -14.82 10.20 18.26
CA MET A 220 -14.07 11.44 18.50
C MET A 220 -14.81 12.63 17.89
N PRO A 221 -14.99 13.73 18.65
CA PRO A 221 -15.53 14.97 18.09
C PRO A 221 -14.58 15.48 16.99
N ASP A 222 -15.14 16.20 16.03
CA ASP A 222 -14.40 16.85 14.94
C ASP A 222 -13.53 15.90 14.07
N ARG A 223 -13.77 14.60 14.15
CA ARG A 223 -13.06 13.63 13.31
C ARG A 223 -13.52 13.74 11.87
N ASP A 224 -12.57 13.73 10.95
CA ASP A 224 -12.83 13.79 9.51
C ASP A 224 -13.81 12.69 9.06
N TYR A 225 -14.71 13.06 8.14
CA TYR A 225 -15.73 12.16 7.60
C TYR A 225 -15.15 10.87 7.01
N ASN A 226 -14.03 10.95 6.27
CA ASN A 226 -13.42 9.77 5.66
C ASN A 226 -12.89 8.81 6.72
N VAL A 227 -12.35 9.31 7.84
CA VAL A 227 -11.92 8.48 8.97
C VAL A 227 -13.12 7.78 9.61
N LYS A 228 -14.22 8.52 9.83
CA LYS A 228 -15.46 7.92 10.35
C LYS A 228 -16.01 6.84 9.42
N ALA A 229 -16.00 7.08 8.11
CA ALA A 229 -16.42 6.10 7.11
C ALA A 229 -15.54 4.84 7.14
N ALA A 230 -14.20 5.00 7.21
CA ALA A 230 -13.27 3.87 7.32
C ALA A 230 -13.50 3.06 8.61
N CYS A 231 -13.81 3.72 9.73
CA CYS A 231 -14.19 3.05 10.97
C CYS A 231 -15.46 2.20 10.79
N MET A 232 -16.48 2.75 10.10
CA MET A 232 -17.72 2.03 9.81
C MET A 232 -17.48 0.84 8.87
N ASP A 233 -16.64 0.98 7.84
CA ASP A 233 -16.26 -0.13 6.95
C ASP A 233 -15.53 -1.24 7.74
N PHE A 234 -14.64 -0.86 8.66
CA PHE A 234 -13.96 -1.82 9.54
C PHE A 234 -14.97 -2.57 10.42
N LEU A 235 -15.85 -1.88 11.14
CA LEU A 235 -16.85 -2.48 12.01
C LEU A 235 -17.87 -3.32 11.22
N GLY A 236 -18.28 -2.84 10.03
CA GLY A 236 -19.15 -3.57 9.11
C GLY A 236 -18.53 -4.87 8.61
N SER A 237 -17.21 -4.89 8.39
CA SER A 237 -16.49 -6.10 7.98
C SER A 237 -16.49 -7.20 9.03
N LEU A 238 -16.78 -6.85 10.29
CA LEU A 238 -16.95 -7.76 11.44
C LEU A 238 -18.43 -8.03 11.77
N GLY A 239 -19.37 -7.46 11.02
CA GLY A 239 -20.81 -7.57 11.30
C GLY A 239 -21.26 -6.84 12.55
N LEU A 240 -20.45 -5.91 13.09
CA LEU A 240 -20.76 -5.16 14.34
C LEU A 240 -21.64 -3.94 14.09
N VAL A 241 -21.78 -3.51 12.85
CA VAL A 241 -22.70 -2.48 12.37
C VAL A 241 -23.28 -2.95 11.03
N PRO A 242 -24.52 -2.51 10.67
CA PRO A 242 -25.06 -2.83 9.36
C PRO A 242 -24.17 -2.30 8.24
N ASN A 243 -23.94 -3.11 7.23
CA ASN A 243 -23.21 -2.68 6.03
C ASN A 243 -24.16 -1.93 5.08
N ASN A 244 -24.73 -0.82 5.56
CA ASN A 244 -25.68 0.01 4.83
C ASN A 244 -25.08 1.41 4.59
N PRO A 245 -25.10 1.94 3.35
CA PRO A 245 -24.64 3.30 3.05
C PRO A 245 -25.31 4.41 3.90
N GLU A 246 -26.55 4.20 4.34
CA GLU A 246 -27.29 5.13 5.20
C GLU A 246 -26.68 5.34 6.59
N TYR A 247 -25.79 4.47 7.03
CA TYR A 247 -25.08 4.58 8.32
C TYR A 247 -23.71 5.23 8.22
N ARG A 248 -23.37 5.77 7.04
CA ARG A 248 -22.08 6.45 6.80
C ARG A 248 -22.18 7.97 7.03
N GLU A 249 -23.38 8.46 7.31
CA GLU A 249 -23.65 9.86 7.70
C GLU A 249 -23.54 10.01 9.26
#